data_d92f2d97b28a8adcf0b99c856e2604f3
#
_entry.id   d92f2d97b28a8adcf0b99c856e2604f3
#
_cell.length_a   1.000
_cell.length_b   1.000
_cell.length_c   1.000
_cell.angle_alpha   90.00
_cell.angle_beta   90.00
_cell.angle_gamma   90.00
#
_symmetry.space_group_name_H-M   'P 1'
#
loop_
_entity.id
_entity.type
_entity.pdbx_description
1 polymer ?
#
loop_
_entity_poly.entity_id
_entity_poly.type
_entity_poly.pdbx_seq_one_letter_code
_entity_poly.pdbx_strand_id
1 'polypeptide(L)'
;MTNEAFKQVGKNLQEKATVIWNIANHLAGPFKPHEYGLVILPMTVVKRFHDCLLPYYDEMQAKYEQVKHFEVIDGFMCKASHHQFYNTSKFTFEKLLADPEHIESNFKSYLNGFSQNVQDVLAKFEFENIIKRLVESDTLYWVIKEFNTANGYLGPDKISAVDCGYIFEDLVRRFSESYDEEAGAHFTSRDIIYLMTDLLLTDANLRDENISVYDMTMGTSQMLSCMEERIKQLNADAVVTCFGQEFNPATFAIAKADMLIRGGEANNMRYGDTLSDDKFKDFKFKYLISNPPFGIDWKKEQKAVEAEHALGKEGRFEPGLPKISDGQQLFMLNGIAKMADDGRMAIIQNGSPLFSGDAGSGPSEIRRYILENDWLEAIVQLSNDQFMNTGIATYIWVLNKNKPLVKRGKVQLIDASHCFEPRRKSIGYKRNDITDKCRNIIVTAFGEFKNDEIYGDENGIYCESKIFGNFDFGYQKIVVEQPQKDENGQIILKKGKPVADTSLRDTENVPLNEDINDYFEREVKPYAPEAWIDANKTKIGYEIPMTRYFYKYTPLRPAAEVLSEIRMIENELKDALSELLDG
;
A
#
# COMPACT_ATOMS: atom_id res chain seq x y z
N MET A 1 -0.17 22.70 -12.17
CA MET A 1 -0.62 23.66 -11.12
C MET A 1 0.61 24.19 -10.40
N THR A 2 0.63 25.49 -10.06
CA THR A 2 1.75 26.07 -9.29
C THR A 2 1.70 25.58 -7.84
N ASN A 3 2.86 25.52 -7.16
CA ASN A 3 2.98 25.11 -5.74
C ASN A 3 2.00 25.86 -4.79
N GLU A 4 1.62 27.09 -5.12
CA GLU A 4 0.65 27.86 -4.34
C GLU A 4 -0.80 27.38 -4.54
N ALA A 5 -1.18 26.99 -5.75
CA ALA A 5 -2.49 26.41 -6.02
C ALA A 5 -2.67 25.06 -5.31
N PHE A 6 -1.62 24.22 -5.27
CA PHE A 6 -1.60 22.97 -4.50
C PHE A 6 -1.76 23.20 -2.98
N LYS A 7 -1.08 24.21 -2.42
CA LYS A 7 -1.21 24.59 -1.00
C LYS A 7 -2.61 25.10 -0.67
N GLN A 8 -3.23 25.84 -1.57
CA GLN A 8 -4.58 26.40 -1.40
C GLN A 8 -5.66 25.30 -1.44
N VAL A 9 -5.55 24.37 -2.40
CA VAL A 9 -6.44 23.20 -2.51
C VAL A 9 -6.31 22.33 -1.25
N GLY A 10 -5.10 22.00 -0.82
CA GLY A 10 -4.87 21.22 0.39
C GLY A 10 -5.45 21.84 1.67
N LYS A 11 -5.41 23.18 1.78
CA LYS A 11 -6.00 23.91 2.92
C LYS A 11 -7.53 23.83 2.91
N ASN A 12 -8.16 24.04 1.75
CA ASN A 12 -9.62 23.95 1.61
C ASN A 12 -10.15 22.52 1.91
N LEU A 13 -9.42 21.48 1.50
CA LEU A 13 -9.81 20.11 1.75
C LEU A 13 -9.72 19.76 3.23
N GLN A 14 -8.66 20.21 3.91
CA GLN A 14 -8.48 20.00 5.33
C GLN A 14 -9.53 20.74 6.17
N GLU A 15 -9.93 21.93 5.75
CA GLU A 15 -11.03 22.67 6.36
C GLU A 15 -12.36 21.91 6.22
N LYS A 16 -12.67 21.35 5.04
CA LYS A 16 -13.88 20.54 4.81
C LYS A 16 -13.91 19.26 5.61
N ALA A 17 -12.81 18.50 5.62
CA ALA A 17 -12.69 17.31 6.45
C ALA A 17 -12.86 17.65 7.95
N THR A 18 -12.39 18.81 8.39
CA THR A 18 -12.58 19.29 9.76
C THR A 18 -14.04 19.64 10.07
N VAL A 19 -14.76 20.26 9.13
CA VAL A 19 -16.20 20.53 9.29
C VAL A 19 -16.99 19.24 9.41
N ILE A 20 -16.72 18.27 8.53
CA ILE A 20 -17.37 16.95 8.60
C ILE A 20 -17.02 16.25 9.92
N TRP A 21 -15.76 16.37 10.38
CA TRP A 21 -15.35 15.85 11.68
C TRP A 21 -16.10 16.49 12.86
N ASN A 22 -16.46 17.77 12.76
CA ASN A 22 -17.19 18.47 13.84
C ASN A 22 -18.57 17.86 14.13
N ILE A 23 -19.12 17.08 13.18
CA ILE A 23 -20.33 16.27 13.39
C ILE A 23 -20.15 15.31 14.59
N ALA A 24 -18.92 14.86 14.85
CA ALA A 24 -18.59 14.04 16.01
C ALA A 24 -19.03 14.70 17.35
N ASN A 25 -19.08 16.03 17.42
CA ASN A 25 -19.55 16.72 18.62
C ASN A 25 -21.03 16.46 18.93
N HIS A 26 -21.85 16.24 17.88
CA HIS A 26 -23.26 15.90 18.03
C HIS A 26 -23.48 14.42 18.36
N LEU A 27 -22.48 13.58 18.11
CA LEU A 27 -22.52 12.14 18.37
C LEU A 27 -22.05 11.79 19.77
N ALA A 28 -21.41 12.75 20.48
CA ALA A 28 -20.91 12.54 21.83
C ALA A 28 -22.05 12.25 22.81
N GLY A 29 -21.96 11.15 23.52
CA GLY A 29 -22.98 10.64 24.43
C GLY A 29 -23.73 9.44 23.85
N PRO A 30 -24.53 9.59 22.76
CA PRO A 30 -25.22 8.46 22.12
C PRO A 30 -24.29 7.44 21.46
N PHE A 31 -23.13 7.89 20.98
CA PHE A 31 -22.12 7.06 20.34
C PHE A 31 -20.78 7.19 21.07
N LYS A 32 -20.04 6.11 21.14
CA LYS A 32 -18.64 6.13 21.61
C LYS A 32 -17.74 6.71 20.51
N PRO A 33 -16.58 7.31 20.87
CA PRO A 33 -15.66 7.89 19.87
C PRO A 33 -15.34 6.96 18.70
N HIS A 34 -15.13 5.67 18.97
CA HIS A 34 -14.87 4.66 17.97
C HIS A 34 -16.06 4.34 17.05
N GLU A 35 -17.28 4.70 17.40
CA GLU A 35 -18.47 4.49 16.57
C GLU A 35 -18.79 5.68 15.65
N TYR A 36 -18.12 6.83 15.79
CA TYR A 36 -18.41 8.02 14.96
C TYR A 36 -18.25 7.76 13.48
N GLY A 37 -17.27 6.93 13.09
CA GLY A 37 -17.06 6.50 11.71
C GLY A 37 -18.26 5.80 11.08
N LEU A 38 -19.01 5.03 11.89
CA LEU A 38 -20.23 4.34 11.44
C LEU A 38 -21.35 5.31 11.02
N VAL A 39 -21.33 6.54 11.51
CA VAL A 39 -22.28 7.60 11.14
C VAL A 39 -21.69 8.50 10.05
N ILE A 40 -20.48 9.02 10.27
CA ILE A 40 -19.92 10.09 9.46
C ILE A 40 -19.56 9.59 8.05
N LEU A 41 -18.99 8.39 7.92
CA LEU A 41 -18.60 7.86 6.60
C LEU A 41 -19.81 7.65 5.68
N PRO A 42 -20.86 6.88 6.06
CA PRO A 42 -22.02 6.71 5.18
C PRO A 42 -22.77 8.02 4.93
N MET A 43 -22.88 8.91 5.93
CA MET A 43 -23.51 10.23 5.72
C MET A 43 -22.72 11.09 4.74
N THR A 44 -21.38 11.03 4.76
CA THR A 44 -20.53 11.74 3.78
C THR A 44 -20.74 11.19 2.37
N VAL A 45 -20.87 9.87 2.22
CA VAL A 45 -21.19 9.21 0.94
C VAL A 45 -22.56 9.65 0.45
N VAL A 46 -23.59 9.59 1.31
CA VAL A 46 -24.95 10.04 0.97
C VAL A 46 -24.95 11.52 0.56
N LYS A 47 -24.23 12.36 1.32
CA LYS A 47 -24.12 13.81 1.01
C LYS A 47 -23.44 14.04 -0.33
N ARG A 48 -22.39 13.30 -0.65
CA ARG A 48 -21.71 13.41 -1.95
C ARG A 48 -22.64 13.02 -3.10
N PHE A 49 -23.37 11.89 -2.99
CA PHE A 49 -24.39 11.52 -3.98
C PHE A 49 -25.48 12.60 -4.11
N HIS A 50 -25.96 13.10 -2.96
CA HIS A 50 -26.94 14.18 -2.94
C HIS A 50 -26.49 15.41 -3.75
N ASP A 51 -25.29 15.89 -3.46
CA ASP A 51 -24.77 17.13 -4.06
C ASP A 51 -24.43 16.95 -5.56
N CYS A 52 -24.07 15.74 -5.99
CA CYS A 52 -23.92 15.44 -7.41
C CYS A 52 -25.27 15.49 -8.15
N LEU A 53 -26.35 15.05 -7.52
CA LEU A 53 -27.69 15.00 -8.11
C LEU A 53 -28.48 16.30 -7.97
N LEU A 54 -28.12 17.16 -7.01
CA LEU A 54 -28.87 18.38 -6.69
C LEU A 54 -29.09 19.31 -7.89
N PRO A 55 -28.12 19.54 -8.80
CA PRO A 55 -28.31 20.35 -9.99
C PRO A 55 -29.37 19.81 -10.95
N TYR A 56 -29.62 18.49 -10.92
CA TYR A 56 -30.53 17.77 -11.83
C TYR A 56 -31.83 17.37 -11.15
N TYR A 57 -32.10 17.86 -9.93
CA TYR A 57 -33.22 17.44 -9.12
C TYR A 57 -34.57 17.59 -9.85
N ASP A 58 -34.86 18.74 -10.43
CA ASP A 58 -36.13 19.02 -11.10
C ASP A 58 -36.30 18.16 -12.37
N GLU A 59 -35.23 17.95 -13.12
CA GLU A 59 -35.23 17.09 -14.31
C GLU A 59 -35.52 15.63 -13.93
N MET A 60 -34.87 15.13 -12.87
CA MET A 60 -35.13 13.79 -12.36
C MET A 60 -36.56 13.61 -11.87
N GLN A 61 -37.13 14.59 -11.12
CA GLN A 61 -38.50 14.50 -10.64
C GLN A 61 -39.50 14.50 -11.81
N ALA A 62 -39.33 15.41 -12.78
CA ALA A 62 -40.19 15.45 -13.97
C ALA A 62 -40.07 14.15 -14.79
N LYS A 63 -38.87 13.57 -14.91
CA LYS A 63 -38.68 12.30 -15.62
C LYS A 63 -39.31 11.14 -14.87
N TYR A 64 -39.11 11.07 -13.54
CA TYR A 64 -39.71 10.00 -12.71
C TYR A 64 -41.22 9.94 -12.83
N GLU A 65 -41.93 11.06 -12.79
CA GLU A 65 -43.39 11.11 -12.98
C GLU A 65 -43.83 10.53 -14.33
N GLN A 66 -43.01 10.66 -15.38
CA GLN A 66 -43.29 10.09 -16.70
C GLN A 66 -43.06 8.57 -16.78
N VAL A 67 -42.06 8.06 -16.03
CA VAL A 67 -41.56 6.68 -16.21
C VAL A 67 -41.85 5.74 -15.03
N LYS A 68 -42.37 6.24 -13.90
CA LYS A 68 -42.61 5.46 -12.66
C LYS A 68 -43.50 4.23 -12.81
N HIS A 69 -44.23 4.16 -13.91
CA HIS A 69 -45.10 3.02 -14.24
C HIS A 69 -44.42 1.95 -15.11
N PHE A 70 -43.19 2.19 -15.55
CA PHE A 70 -42.39 1.20 -16.26
C PHE A 70 -41.71 0.26 -15.27
N GLU A 71 -41.51 -0.99 -15.70
CA GLU A 71 -40.81 -2.01 -14.88
C GLU A 71 -39.30 -1.72 -14.71
N VAL A 72 -38.71 -1.12 -15.75
CA VAL A 72 -37.27 -0.75 -15.75
C VAL A 72 -37.14 0.73 -16.09
N ILE A 73 -36.63 1.53 -15.15
CA ILE A 73 -36.52 2.97 -15.27
C ILE A 73 -35.07 3.47 -15.32
N ASP A 74 -34.05 2.62 -15.02
CA ASP A 74 -32.67 3.01 -14.84
C ASP A 74 -32.10 3.86 -16.01
N GLY A 75 -32.29 3.39 -17.25
CA GLY A 75 -31.78 4.08 -18.43
C GLY A 75 -32.36 5.49 -18.62
N PHE A 76 -33.65 5.68 -18.25
CA PHE A 76 -34.30 7.01 -18.32
C PHE A 76 -33.83 7.91 -17.19
N MET A 77 -33.71 7.36 -15.98
CA MET A 77 -33.34 8.12 -14.79
C MET A 77 -31.85 8.49 -14.79
N CYS A 78 -30.96 7.57 -15.20
CA CYS A 78 -29.53 7.87 -15.37
C CYS A 78 -29.28 8.98 -16.42
N LYS A 79 -30.10 9.01 -17.49
CA LYS A 79 -30.03 10.08 -18.47
C LYS A 79 -30.46 11.43 -17.88
N ALA A 80 -31.52 11.45 -17.05
CA ALA A 80 -32.01 12.67 -16.40
C ALA A 80 -31.13 13.15 -15.24
N SER A 81 -30.38 12.26 -14.62
CA SER A 81 -29.41 12.61 -13.57
C SER A 81 -28.03 13.00 -14.11
N HIS A 82 -27.74 12.72 -15.38
CA HIS A 82 -26.40 12.82 -16.00
C HIS A 82 -25.33 11.98 -15.29
N HIS A 83 -25.75 10.97 -14.52
CA HIS A 83 -24.87 10.06 -13.75
C HIS A 83 -25.30 8.61 -13.95
N GLN A 84 -24.46 7.67 -13.54
CA GLN A 84 -24.78 6.23 -13.49
C GLN A 84 -25.69 5.86 -12.31
N PHE A 85 -26.17 6.85 -11.56
CA PHE A 85 -27.06 6.72 -10.42
C PHE A 85 -28.06 7.88 -10.38
N TYR A 86 -29.13 7.71 -9.64
CA TYR A 86 -30.21 8.68 -9.51
C TYR A 86 -30.90 8.55 -8.15
N ASN A 87 -31.82 9.49 -7.86
CA ASN A 87 -32.74 9.40 -6.72
C ASN A 87 -34.16 9.79 -7.16
N THR A 88 -35.13 8.93 -6.88
CA THR A 88 -36.55 9.14 -7.20
C THR A 88 -37.31 9.89 -6.10
N SER A 89 -36.72 10.07 -4.93
CA SER A 89 -37.35 10.72 -3.77
C SER A 89 -37.59 12.20 -4.02
N LYS A 90 -38.74 12.68 -3.53
CA LYS A 90 -39.06 14.13 -3.52
C LYS A 90 -38.28 14.93 -2.49
N PHE A 91 -37.54 14.26 -1.60
CA PHE A 91 -36.80 14.92 -0.54
C PHE A 91 -35.41 15.36 -1.01
N THR A 92 -34.98 16.51 -0.48
CA THR A 92 -33.59 16.99 -0.46
C THR A 92 -33.21 17.19 1.00
N PHE A 93 -31.94 17.43 1.32
CA PHE A 93 -31.53 17.73 2.71
C PHE A 93 -32.28 18.92 3.28
N GLU A 94 -32.53 19.96 2.47
CA GLU A 94 -33.33 21.12 2.86
C GLU A 94 -34.77 20.73 3.19
N LYS A 95 -35.43 19.95 2.33
CA LYS A 95 -36.81 19.45 2.55
C LYS A 95 -36.93 18.51 3.73
N LEU A 96 -35.91 17.71 4.02
CA LEU A 96 -35.88 16.88 5.23
C LEU A 96 -35.86 17.72 6.49
N LEU A 97 -35.06 18.79 6.52
CA LEU A 97 -34.97 19.71 7.67
C LEU A 97 -36.21 20.59 7.85
N ALA A 98 -37.02 20.78 6.80
CA ALA A 98 -38.27 21.50 6.85
C ALA A 98 -39.40 20.74 7.58
N ASP A 99 -39.27 19.41 7.78
CA ASP A 99 -40.27 18.58 8.46
C ASP A 99 -39.58 17.69 9.54
N PRO A 100 -39.18 18.29 10.68
CA PRO A 100 -38.47 17.58 11.73
C PRO A 100 -39.28 16.45 12.39
N GLU A 101 -40.61 16.59 12.46
CA GLU A 101 -41.48 15.62 13.13
C GLU A 101 -41.51 14.27 12.37
N HIS A 102 -41.31 14.29 11.07
CA HIS A 102 -41.28 13.09 10.22
C HIS A 102 -39.88 12.76 9.67
N ILE A 103 -38.83 13.30 10.28
CA ILE A 103 -37.47 13.23 9.71
C ILE A 103 -36.99 11.79 9.50
N GLU A 104 -37.34 10.86 10.38
CA GLU A 104 -36.99 9.44 10.24
C GLU A 104 -37.61 8.83 8.98
N SER A 105 -38.94 8.93 8.84
CA SER A 105 -39.65 8.34 7.71
C SER A 105 -39.27 8.99 6.39
N ASN A 106 -39.08 10.32 6.42
CA ASN A 106 -38.66 11.08 5.26
C ASN A 106 -37.23 10.76 4.83
N PHE A 107 -36.31 10.59 5.79
CA PHE A 107 -34.92 10.22 5.48
C PHE A 107 -34.82 8.77 4.98
N LYS A 108 -35.55 7.82 5.57
CA LYS A 108 -35.66 6.45 5.04
C LYS A 108 -36.23 6.44 3.61
N SER A 109 -37.28 7.21 3.35
CA SER A 109 -37.84 7.37 2.00
C SER A 109 -36.84 7.99 1.03
N TYR A 110 -36.04 8.94 1.50
CA TYR A 110 -34.96 9.54 0.71
C TYR A 110 -33.89 8.53 0.33
N LEU A 111 -33.42 7.72 1.28
CA LEU A 111 -32.41 6.67 1.02
C LEU A 111 -32.95 5.59 0.08
N ASN A 112 -34.18 5.16 0.26
CA ASN A 112 -34.84 4.17 -0.60
C ASN A 112 -35.12 4.67 -2.02
N GLY A 113 -35.09 5.98 -2.24
CA GLY A 113 -35.22 6.58 -3.56
C GLY A 113 -33.96 6.46 -4.43
N PHE A 114 -32.81 6.13 -3.88
CA PHE A 114 -31.61 5.93 -4.67
C PHE A 114 -31.71 4.68 -5.57
N SER A 115 -31.01 4.73 -6.71
CA SER A 115 -30.84 3.61 -7.61
C SER A 115 -30.18 2.40 -6.91
N GLN A 116 -30.42 1.19 -7.41
CA GLN A 116 -29.97 -0.05 -6.77
C GLN A 116 -28.46 -0.10 -6.51
N ASN A 117 -27.65 0.40 -7.44
CA ASN A 117 -26.19 0.43 -7.28
C ASN A 117 -25.73 1.31 -6.09
N VAL A 118 -26.45 2.39 -5.78
CA VAL A 118 -26.19 3.21 -4.57
C VAL A 118 -26.73 2.52 -3.32
N GLN A 119 -27.90 1.90 -3.40
CA GLN A 119 -28.45 1.11 -2.27
C GLN A 119 -27.49 -0.04 -1.89
N ASP A 120 -26.88 -0.72 -2.86
CA ASP A 120 -25.89 -1.76 -2.64
C ASP A 120 -24.65 -1.23 -1.91
N VAL A 121 -24.23 0.01 -2.20
CA VAL A 121 -23.16 0.71 -1.48
C VAL A 121 -23.57 0.99 -0.03
N LEU A 122 -24.76 1.55 0.17
CA LEU A 122 -25.27 1.89 1.51
C LEU A 122 -25.48 0.68 2.40
N ALA A 123 -25.92 -0.46 1.82
CA ALA A 123 -26.09 -1.71 2.53
C ALA A 123 -24.80 -2.22 3.17
N LYS A 124 -23.64 -1.95 2.56
CA LYS A 124 -22.32 -2.34 3.12
C LYS A 124 -21.93 -1.58 4.39
N PHE A 125 -22.55 -0.42 4.63
CA PHE A 125 -22.37 0.33 5.87
C PHE A 125 -23.29 -0.14 7.00
N GLU A 126 -24.24 -1.07 6.75
CA GLU A 126 -25.27 -1.48 7.71
C GLU A 126 -26.03 -0.28 8.32
N PHE A 127 -26.31 0.73 7.48
CA PHE A 127 -26.68 2.07 7.92
C PHE A 127 -28.07 2.14 8.58
N GLU A 128 -28.95 1.17 8.34
CA GLU A 128 -30.30 1.16 8.94
C GLU A 128 -30.27 1.13 10.47
N ASN A 129 -29.39 0.31 11.06
CA ASN A 129 -29.23 0.24 12.52
C ASN A 129 -28.70 1.54 13.10
N ILE A 130 -27.84 2.22 12.37
CA ILE A 130 -27.26 3.51 12.77
C ILE A 130 -28.34 4.60 12.74
N ILE A 131 -29.18 4.64 11.68
CA ILE A 131 -30.29 5.59 11.59
C ILE A 131 -31.23 5.44 12.78
N LYS A 132 -31.58 4.21 13.16
CA LYS A 132 -32.43 3.96 14.32
C LYS A 132 -31.83 4.56 15.61
N ARG A 133 -30.55 4.35 15.86
CA ARG A 133 -29.85 4.94 17.03
C ARG A 133 -29.81 6.47 16.99
N LEU A 134 -29.63 7.07 15.80
CA LEU A 134 -29.65 8.52 15.62
C LEU A 134 -31.04 9.11 15.92
N VAL A 135 -32.10 8.40 15.59
CA VAL A 135 -33.49 8.79 15.90
C VAL A 135 -33.77 8.65 17.39
N GLU A 136 -33.44 7.51 18.00
CA GLU A 136 -33.64 7.25 19.43
C GLU A 136 -32.90 8.26 20.33
N SER A 137 -31.85 8.90 19.81
CA SER A 137 -31.04 9.90 20.51
C SER A 137 -31.34 11.35 20.10
N ASP A 138 -32.37 11.59 19.30
CA ASP A 138 -32.72 12.91 18.74
C ASP A 138 -31.56 13.59 17.98
N THR A 139 -30.63 12.80 17.43
CA THR A 139 -29.38 13.31 16.82
C THR A 139 -29.47 13.42 15.30
N LEU A 140 -30.38 12.67 14.65
CA LEU A 140 -30.49 12.60 13.17
C LEU A 140 -30.68 13.99 12.53
N TYR A 141 -31.56 14.82 13.11
CA TYR A 141 -31.80 16.17 12.62
C TYR A 141 -30.52 17.02 12.61
N TRP A 142 -29.74 16.96 13.68
CA TRP A 142 -28.51 17.74 13.82
C TRP A 142 -27.43 17.28 12.86
N VAL A 143 -27.28 15.97 12.66
CA VAL A 143 -26.35 15.42 11.68
C VAL A 143 -26.70 15.89 10.26
N ILE A 144 -27.97 15.78 9.84
CA ILE A 144 -28.41 16.25 8.52
C ILE A 144 -28.19 17.77 8.39
N LYS A 145 -28.46 18.55 9.44
CA LYS A 145 -28.29 20.00 9.46
C LYS A 145 -26.84 20.42 9.27
N GLU A 146 -25.88 19.76 9.94
CA GLU A 146 -24.46 20.05 9.78
C GLU A 146 -23.98 19.79 8.34
N PHE A 147 -24.43 18.68 7.74
CA PHE A 147 -24.15 18.40 6.34
C PHE A 147 -24.81 19.39 5.38
N ASN A 148 -25.92 20.03 5.75
CA ASN A 148 -26.63 20.99 4.90
C ASN A 148 -26.10 22.44 5.03
N THR A 149 -24.86 22.61 5.47
CA THR A 149 -24.17 23.91 5.51
C THR A 149 -23.38 24.17 4.24
N ALA A 150 -23.07 25.46 3.97
CA ALA A 150 -22.22 25.82 2.83
C ALA A 150 -20.83 25.12 2.86
N ASN A 151 -20.28 24.92 4.05
CA ASN A 151 -19.01 24.22 4.24
C ASN A 151 -19.15 22.70 4.12
N GLY A 152 -20.34 22.14 4.36
CA GLY A 152 -20.68 20.73 4.15
C GLY A 152 -20.98 20.36 2.69
N TYR A 153 -20.95 21.32 1.76
CA TYR A 153 -21.22 21.06 0.34
C TYR A 153 -20.07 20.29 -0.31
N LEU A 154 -20.39 19.16 -0.96
CA LEU A 154 -19.46 18.23 -1.59
C LEU A 154 -19.71 18.07 -3.12
N GLY A 155 -20.37 19.02 -3.77
CA GLY A 155 -20.69 18.95 -5.20
C GLY A 155 -19.46 18.98 -6.13
N PRO A 156 -19.55 18.37 -7.33
CA PRO A 156 -18.43 18.22 -8.25
C PRO A 156 -17.93 19.53 -8.86
N ASP A 157 -18.74 20.59 -8.79
CA ASP A 157 -18.39 21.96 -9.20
C ASP A 157 -17.34 22.61 -8.29
N LYS A 158 -17.24 22.17 -7.02
CA LYS A 158 -16.30 22.70 -6.03
C LYS A 158 -15.26 21.71 -5.56
N ILE A 159 -15.55 20.41 -5.64
CA ILE A 159 -14.68 19.36 -5.15
C ILE A 159 -14.58 18.29 -6.22
N SER A 160 -13.37 18.13 -6.79
CA SER A 160 -13.11 17.06 -7.75
C SER A 160 -13.32 15.67 -7.10
N ALA A 161 -13.46 14.63 -7.91
CA ALA A 161 -13.55 13.27 -7.40
C ALA A 161 -12.30 12.87 -6.62
N VAL A 162 -11.12 13.21 -7.13
CA VAL A 162 -9.83 12.96 -6.45
C VAL A 162 -9.75 13.69 -5.09
N ASP A 163 -10.23 14.93 -5.03
CA ASP A 163 -10.24 15.70 -3.77
C ASP A 163 -11.24 15.14 -2.76
N CYS A 164 -12.39 14.63 -3.25
CA CYS A 164 -13.37 13.96 -2.40
C CYS A 164 -12.79 12.64 -1.83
N GLY A 165 -12.07 11.87 -2.64
CA GLY A 165 -11.30 10.72 -2.18
C GLY A 165 -10.36 11.09 -1.03
N TYR A 166 -9.68 12.24 -1.12
CA TYR A 166 -8.81 12.73 -0.05
C TYR A 166 -9.56 13.05 1.26
N ILE A 167 -10.77 13.59 1.16
CA ILE A 167 -11.61 13.84 2.34
C ILE A 167 -11.97 12.50 3.01
N PHE A 168 -12.39 11.50 2.23
CA PHE A 168 -12.69 10.17 2.77
C PHE A 168 -11.48 9.54 3.46
N GLU A 169 -10.33 9.63 2.84
CA GLU A 169 -9.08 9.14 3.43
C GLU A 169 -8.75 9.81 4.76
N ASP A 170 -8.84 11.14 4.84
CA ASP A 170 -8.58 11.85 6.10
C ASP A 170 -9.59 11.47 7.19
N LEU A 171 -10.85 11.24 6.83
CA LEU A 171 -11.87 10.75 7.76
C LEU A 171 -11.57 9.32 8.23
N VAL A 172 -11.30 8.39 7.32
CA VAL A 172 -10.94 7.00 7.66
C VAL A 172 -9.71 6.98 8.56
N ARG A 173 -8.68 7.78 8.26
CA ARG A 173 -7.49 7.91 9.10
C ARG A 173 -7.82 8.40 10.51
N ARG A 174 -8.59 9.48 10.65
CA ARG A 174 -8.98 10.03 11.97
C ARG A 174 -9.77 9.03 12.79
N PHE A 175 -10.60 8.23 12.13
CA PHE A 175 -11.32 7.16 12.81
C PHE A 175 -10.38 6.02 13.20
N SER A 176 -9.47 5.57 12.37
CA SER A 176 -8.51 4.54 12.72
C SER A 176 -7.55 4.96 13.84
N GLU A 177 -7.16 6.24 13.92
CA GLU A 177 -6.36 6.76 15.04
C GLU A 177 -7.12 6.77 16.37
N SER A 178 -8.46 6.84 16.36
CA SER A 178 -9.30 6.79 17.57
C SER A 178 -9.57 5.36 18.06
N TYR A 179 -9.19 4.36 17.27
CA TYR A 179 -9.25 2.95 17.63
C TYR A 179 -7.83 2.48 17.96
N ASP A 180 -7.60 1.96 19.15
CA ASP A 180 -6.42 1.14 19.47
C ASP A 180 -6.47 -0.25 18.79
N GLU A 181 -7.35 -0.42 17.82
CA GLU A 181 -7.40 -1.62 17.02
C GLU A 181 -6.29 -1.57 15.97
N GLU A 182 -5.66 -2.72 15.74
CA GLU A 182 -4.84 -3.05 14.58
C GLU A 182 -5.61 -2.77 13.27
N ALA A 183 -5.98 -1.50 13.06
CA ALA A 183 -6.54 -1.07 11.80
C ALA A 183 -5.44 -1.21 10.76
N GLY A 184 -5.33 -2.41 10.18
CA GLY A 184 -4.42 -2.76 9.09
C GLY A 184 -4.71 -2.01 7.79
N ALA A 185 -5.42 -0.91 7.87
CA ALA A 185 -5.60 0.04 6.79
C ALA A 185 -4.31 0.85 6.64
N HIS A 186 -3.39 0.32 5.84
CA HIS A 186 -2.21 1.04 5.42
C HIS A 186 -2.62 2.16 4.48
N PHE A 187 -2.78 3.34 5.07
CA PHE A 187 -3.06 4.54 4.32
C PHE A 187 -1.82 4.96 3.53
N THR A 188 -1.91 4.99 2.21
CA THR A 188 -0.81 5.38 1.35
C THR A 188 -0.96 6.84 0.95
N SER A 189 -0.03 7.69 1.38
CA SER A 189 -0.05 9.12 1.03
C SER A 189 0.23 9.35 -0.45
N ARG A 190 -0.34 10.41 -1.02
CA ARG A 190 -0.25 10.72 -2.46
C ARG A 190 1.17 10.84 -2.99
N ASP A 191 2.08 11.34 -2.20
CA ASP A 191 3.49 11.47 -2.56
C ASP A 191 4.11 10.10 -2.91
N ILE A 192 3.79 9.07 -2.13
CA ILE A 192 4.22 7.69 -2.39
C ILE A 192 3.48 7.10 -3.61
N ILE A 193 2.16 7.33 -3.72
CA ILE A 193 1.39 6.85 -4.87
C ILE A 193 1.93 7.43 -6.18
N TYR A 194 2.23 8.72 -6.21
CA TYR A 194 2.82 9.36 -7.39
C TYR A 194 4.20 8.81 -7.71
N LEU A 195 5.04 8.52 -6.70
CA LEU A 195 6.33 7.87 -6.94
C LEU A 195 6.13 6.48 -7.57
N MET A 196 5.27 5.63 -6.99
CA MET A 196 4.99 4.30 -7.52
C MET A 196 4.43 4.37 -8.96
N THR A 197 3.54 5.32 -9.20
CA THR A 197 2.94 5.54 -10.53
C THR A 197 4.01 5.96 -11.55
N ASP A 198 4.85 6.92 -11.22
CA ASP A 198 5.90 7.40 -12.12
C ASP A 198 6.96 6.31 -12.38
N LEU A 199 7.29 5.45 -11.38
CA LEU A 199 8.13 4.26 -11.60
C LEU A 199 7.49 3.26 -12.57
N LEU A 200 6.19 3.00 -12.44
CA LEU A 200 5.45 2.12 -13.35
C LEU A 200 5.36 2.67 -14.78
N LEU A 201 5.23 3.99 -14.92
CA LEU A 201 5.04 4.65 -16.21
C LEU A 201 6.35 5.09 -16.88
N THR A 202 7.50 4.95 -16.20
CA THR A 202 8.81 5.20 -16.81
C THR A 202 9.01 4.28 -18.02
N ASP A 203 9.34 4.85 -19.18
CA ASP A 203 9.48 4.16 -20.46
C ASP A 203 8.22 3.44 -20.95
N ALA A 204 7.04 3.76 -20.40
CA ALA A 204 5.79 3.12 -20.77
C ALA A 204 5.29 3.64 -22.12
N ASN A 205 4.84 2.72 -22.97
CA ASN A 205 4.08 3.07 -24.16
C ASN A 205 2.60 3.25 -23.80
N LEU A 206 2.17 4.50 -23.57
CA LEU A 206 0.79 4.83 -23.22
C LEU A 206 -0.13 5.02 -24.43
N ARG A 207 0.28 4.58 -25.63
CA ARG A 207 -0.54 4.65 -26.84
C ARG A 207 -1.57 3.54 -26.93
N ASP A 208 -1.51 2.57 -26.03
CA ASP A 208 -2.49 1.48 -25.96
C ASP A 208 -3.87 2.07 -25.63
N GLU A 209 -4.87 1.72 -26.43
CA GLU A 209 -6.23 2.25 -26.30
C GLU A 209 -6.94 1.82 -25.02
N ASN A 210 -6.56 0.67 -24.44
CA ASN A 210 -7.17 0.12 -23.23
C ASN A 210 -6.12 -0.26 -22.19
N ILE A 211 -5.95 0.58 -21.18
CA ILE A 211 -5.01 0.37 -20.09
C ILE A 211 -5.78 -0.15 -18.87
N SER A 212 -5.51 -1.38 -18.44
CA SER A 212 -6.05 -1.94 -17.22
C SER A 212 -5.12 -1.69 -16.03
N VAL A 213 -5.68 -1.18 -14.94
CA VAL A 213 -4.99 -0.95 -13.66
C VAL A 213 -5.68 -1.74 -12.57
N TYR A 214 -4.92 -2.47 -11.76
CA TYR A 214 -5.45 -3.30 -10.69
C TYR A 214 -4.77 -3.01 -9.34
N ASP A 215 -5.61 -2.88 -8.30
CA ASP A 215 -5.18 -2.87 -6.91
C ASP A 215 -5.86 -4.01 -6.14
N MET A 216 -5.05 -4.91 -5.62
CA MET A 216 -5.52 -6.11 -4.92
C MET A 216 -5.91 -5.86 -3.46
N THR A 217 -5.61 -4.68 -2.93
CA THR A 217 -5.94 -4.21 -1.57
C THR A 217 -6.33 -2.74 -1.64
N MET A 218 -7.36 -2.45 -2.46
CA MET A 218 -7.62 -1.10 -2.96
C MET A 218 -8.04 -0.09 -1.88
N GLY A 219 -8.43 -0.51 -0.68
CA GLY A 219 -8.94 0.38 0.35
C GLY A 219 -10.06 1.27 -0.18
N THR A 220 -9.84 2.58 -0.13
CA THR A 220 -10.75 3.60 -0.69
C THR A 220 -10.53 3.88 -2.19
N SER A 221 -9.73 3.07 -2.90
CA SER A 221 -9.36 3.18 -4.32
C SER A 221 -8.47 4.36 -4.72
N GLN A 222 -7.82 5.01 -3.78
CA GLN A 222 -7.02 6.21 -4.06
C GLN A 222 -5.83 5.93 -4.99
N MET A 223 -5.17 4.77 -4.86
CA MET A 223 -4.07 4.40 -5.76
C MET A 223 -4.54 4.28 -7.21
N LEU A 224 -5.71 3.68 -7.42
CA LEU A 224 -6.33 3.57 -8.75
C LEU A 224 -6.66 4.95 -9.32
N SER A 225 -7.26 5.82 -8.50
CA SER A 225 -7.65 7.17 -8.91
C SER A 225 -6.45 8.03 -9.31
N CYS A 226 -5.39 8.02 -8.50
CA CYS A 226 -4.17 8.77 -8.78
C CYS A 226 -3.45 8.25 -10.04
N MET A 227 -3.42 6.92 -10.23
CA MET A 227 -2.78 6.35 -11.40
C MET A 227 -3.56 6.63 -12.69
N GLU A 228 -4.89 6.53 -12.66
CA GLU A 228 -5.75 6.92 -13.78
C GLU A 228 -5.53 8.39 -14.16
N GLU A 229 -5.55 9.29 -13.17
CA GLU A 229 -5.30 10.72 -13.40
C GLU A 229 -3.92 10.95 -14.03
N ARG A 230 -2.87 10.28 -13.53
CA ARG A 230 -1.52 10.43 -14.04
C ARG A 230 -1.37 9.92 -15.47
N ILE A 231 -1.96 8.78 -15.80
CA ILE A 231 -1.98 8.25 -17.18
C ILE A 231 -2.66 9.26 -18.11
N LYS A 232 -3.82 9.81 -17.73
CA LYS A 232 -4.54 10.81 -18.53
C LYS A 232 -3.81 12.14 -18.65
N GLN A 233 -2.99 12.52 -17.67
CA GLN A 233 -2.10 13.69 -17.80
C GLN A 233 -1.00 13.47 -18.85
N LEU A 234 -0.49 12.26 -18.98
CA LEU A 234 0.55 11.91 -19.96
C LEU A 234 -0.01 11.61 -21.35
N ASN A 235 -1.21 11.05 -21.42
CA ASN A 235 -1.96 10.79 -22.65
C ASN A 235 -3.45 11.01 -22.39
N ALA A 236 -3.99 12.16 -22.83
CA ALA A 236 -5.39 12.53 -22.63
C ALA A 236 -6.38 11.57 -23.33
N ASP A 237 -5.96 10.88 -24.38
CA ASP A 237 -6.80 9.95 -25.15
C ASP A 237 -6.77 8.52 -24.58
N ALA A 238 -5.98 8.26 -23.54
CA ALA A 238 -5.89 6.93 -22.95
C ALA A 238 -7.21 6.54 -22.26
N VAL A 239 -7.72 5.36 -22.61
CA VAL A 239 -8.84 4.73 -21.92
C VAL A 239 -8.29 3.86 -20.79
N VAL A 240 -8.53 4.29 -19.56
CA VAL A 240 -8.06 3.59 -18.36
C VAL A 240 -9.24 2.89 -17.69
N THR A 241 -9.12 1.58 -17.47
CA THR A 241 -10.11 0.80 -16.72
C THR A 241 -9.49 0.34 -15.42
N CYS A 242 -10.06 0.80 -14.31
CA CYS A 242 -9.62 0.45 -12.97
C CYS A 242 -10.35 -0.80 -12.44
N PHE A 243 -9.60 -1.66 -11.75
CA PHE A 243 -10.08 -2.86 -11.10
C PHE A 243 -9.55 -2.89 -9.66
N GLY A 244 -10.38 -3.28 -8.71
CA GLY A 244 -9.94 -3.34 -7.32
C GLY A 244 -10.66 -4.40 -6.51
N GLN A 245 -9.98 -4.94 -5.51
CA GLN A 245 -10.55 -5.86 -4.54
C GLN A 245 -10.29 -5.35 -3.12
N GLU A 246 -11.33 -5.44 -2.26
CA GLU A 246 -11.26 -4.99 -0.86
C GLU A 246 -12.13 -5.89 0.02
N PHE A 247 -11.61 -6.29 1.16
CA PHE A 247 -12.33 -7.15 2.11
C PHE A 247 -13.06 -6.37 3.21
N ASN A 248 -12.63 -5.14 3.52
CA ASN A 248 -13.31 -4.30 4.49
C ASN A 248 -14.57 -3.68 3.87
N PRO A 249 -15.77 -3.91 4.42
CA PRO A 249 -17.02 -3.47 3.81
C PRO A 249 -17.14 -1.95 3.72
N ALA A 250 -16.64 -1.20 4.68
CA ALA A 250 -16.75 0.27 4.71
C ALA A 250 -15.83 0.92 3.67
N THR A 251 -14.57 0.52 3.60
CA THR A 251 -13.62 1.04 2.59
C THR A 251 -14.01 0.60 1.17
N PHE A 252 -14.50 -0.63 1.00
CA PHE A 252 -15.10 -1.10 -0.25
C PHE A 252 -16.27 -0.21 -0.70
N ALA A 253 -17.19 0.13 0.23
CA ALA A 253 -18.33 0.97 -0.09
C ALA A 253 -17.91 2.37 -0.55
N ILE A 254 -16.89 2.96 0.09
CA ILE A 254 -16.30 4.24 -0.31
C ILE A 254 -15.69 4.13 -1.71
N ALA A 255 -14.88 3.09 -1.97
CA ALA A 255 -14.26 2.87 -3.26
C ALA A 255 -15.29 2.73 -4.39
N LYS A 256 -16.35 1.96 -4.14
CA LYS A 256 -17.44 1.78 -5.11
C LYS A 256 -18.22 3.07 -5.36
N ALA A 257 -18.49 3.85 -4.29
CA ALA A 257 -19.13 5.16 -4.40
C ALA A 257 -18.29 6.15 -5.22
N ASP A 258 -17.00 6.25 -4.95
CA ASP A 258 -16.08 7.10 -5.71
C ASP A 258 -16.08 6.73 -7.19
N MET A 259 -16.01 5.44 -7.50
CA MET A 259 -16.03 4.96 -8.88
C MET A 259 -17.33 5.31 -9.61
N LEU A 260 -18.49 5.17 -8.96
CA LEU A 260 -19.79 5.58 -9.50
C LEU A 260 -19.83 7.08 -9.79
N ILE A 261 -19.36 7.92 -8.86
CA ILE A 261 -19.37 9.37 -8.98
C ILE A 261 -18.47 9.85 -10.11
N ARG A 262 -17.34 9.18 -10.33
CA ARG A 262 -16.41 9.48 -11.44
C ARG A 262 -16.89 8.98 -12.80
N GLY A 263 -17.98 8.23 -12.85
CA GLY A 263 -18.52 7.65 -14.08
C GLY A 263 -17.72 6.42 -14.57
N GLY A 264 -16.92 5.80 -13.71
CA GLY A 264 -16.16 4.60 -14.01
C GLY A 264 -16.97 3.31 -13.82
N GLU A 265 -16.33 2.17 -14.09
CA GLU A 265 -16.95 0.84 -13.99
C GLU A 265 -16.99 0.33 -12.55
N ALA A 266 -18.01 0.73 -11.79
CA ALA A 266 -18.14 0.39 -10.38
C ALA A 266 -18.24 -1.14 -10.10
N ASN A 267 -18.63 -1.96 -11.08
CA ASN A 267 -18.64 -3.42 -10.97
C ASN A 267 -17.25 -4.04 -10.96
N ASN A 268 -16.24 -3.29 -11.35
CA ASN A 268 -14.85 -3.70 -11.25
C ASN A 268 -14.28 -3.50 -9.84
N MET A 269 -15.00 -2.79 -8.96
CA MET A 269 -14.70 -2.77 -7.52
C MET A 269 -15.41 -3.96 -6.89
N ARG A 270 -14.64 -4.97 -6.41
CA ARG A 270 -15.18 -6.24 -5.93
C ARG A 270 -14.90 -6.46 -4.45
N TYR A 271 -15.94 -6.86 -3.74
CA TYR A 271 -15.85 -7.19 -2.32
C TYR A 271 -15.39 -8.63 -2.13
N GLY A 272 -14.37 -8.84 -1.32
CA GLY A 272 -13.85 -10.15 -0.96
C GLY A 272 -12.40 -10.13 -0.54
N ASP A 273 -11.97 -11.17 0.14
CA ASP A 273 -10.57 -11.36 0.55
C ASP A 273 -9.72 -11.82 -0.63
N THR A 274 -8.63 -11.12 -0.90
CA THR A 274 -7.76 -11.37 -2.06
C THR A 274 -7.07 -12.73 -2.00
N LEU A 275 -6.75 -13.22 -0.81
CA LEU A 275 -6.02 -14.47 -0.64
C LEU A 275 -6.95 -15.69 -0.71
N SER A 276 -8.14 -15.60 -0.09
CA SER A 276 -9.07 -16.74 0.05
C SER A 276 -10.28 -16.70 -0.89
N ASP A 277 -10.63 -15.52 -1.44
CA ASP A 277 -11.79 -15.30 -2.29
C ASP A 277 -11.45 -14.40 -3.49
N ASP A 278 -10.55 -14.90 -4.35
CA ASP A 278 -10.08 -14.17 -5.55
C ASP A 278 -11.24 -13.89 -6.53
N LYS A 279 -11.61 -12.64 -6.66
CA LYS A 279 -12.67 -12.17 -7.55
C LYS A 279 -12.24 -11.97 -9.01
N PHE A 280 -10.93 -12.10 -9.29
CA PHE A 280 -10.34 -11.82 -10.61
C PHE A 280 -9.51 -13.00 -11.15
N LYS A 281 -9.94 -14.25 -10.92
CA LYS A 281 -9.18 -15.48 -11.27
C LYS A 281 -8.58 -15.46 -12.68
N ASP A 282 -9.39 -15.10 -13.67
CA ASP A 282 -9.01 -15.20 -15.09
C ASP A 282 -8.55 -13.86 -15.70
N PHE A 283 -8.38 -12.84 -14.85
CA PHE A 283 -7.98 -11.52 -15.30
C PHE A 283 -6.45 -11.37 -15.34
N LYS A 284 -5.97 -10.64 -16.36
CA LYS A 284 -4.58 -10.18 -16.46
C LYS A 284 -4.60 -8.67 -16.67
N PHE A 285 -3.70 -7.99 -15.98
CA PHE A 285 -3.66 -6.52 -15.94
C PHE A 285 -2.33 -5.98 -16.46
N LYS A 286 -2.39 -4.85 -17.15
CA LYS A 286 -1.21 -4.14 -17.68
C LYS A 286 -0.40 -3.52 -16.54
N TYR A 287 -1.07 -2.84 -15.62
CA TYR A 287 -0.43 -2.25 -14.44
C TYR A 287 -1.09 -2.72 -13.16
N LEU A 288 -0.24 -3.01 -12.18
CA LEU A 288 -0.67 -3.32 -10.83
C LEU A 288 0.02 -2.37 -9.87
N ILE A 289 -0.75 -1.78 -8.96
CA ILE A 289 -0.25 -0.88 -7.93
C ILE A 289 -0.94 -1.24 -6.62
N SER A 290 -0.18 -1.56 -5.57
CA SER A 290 -0.80 -1.99 -4.33
C SER A 290 0.09 -1.75 -3.11
N ASN A 291 -0.54 -1.47 -1.98
CA ASN A 291 0.08 -1.43 -0.67
C ASN A 291 -0.64 -2.41 0.28
N PRO A 292 -0.31 -3.71 0.22
CA PRO A 292 -0.93 -4.70 1.08
C PRO A 292 -0.51 -4.51 2.55
N PRO A 293 -1.28 -5.05 3.50
CA PRO A 293 -0.96 -4.97 4.92
C PRO A 293 0.36 -5.68 5.25
N PHE A 294 1.18 -5.05 6.14
CA PHE A 294 2.47 -5.58 6.59
C PHE A 294 2.34 -6.37 7.89
N GLY A 295 3.08 -7.49 8.00
CA GLY A 295 3.21 -8.22 9.25
C GLY A 295 1.90 -8.83 9.77
N ILE A 296 0.89 -8.97 8.93
CA ILE A 296 -0.38 -9.59 9.30
C ILE A 296 -0.28 -11.10 9.05
N ASP A 297 -0.77 -11.88 10.01
CA ASP A 297 -0.90 -13.31 9.83
C ASP A 297 -2.02 -13.65 8.84
N TRP A 298 -1.83 -14.73 8.10
CA TRP A 298 -2.81 -15.25 7.14
C TRP A 298 -3.45 -16.57 7.62
N LYS A 299 -3.58 -16.70 8.93
CA LYS A 299 -4.12 -17.90 9.58
C LYS A 299 -5.57 -18.17 9.21
N LYS A 300 -6.36 -17.13 8.98
CA LYS A 300 -7.76 -17.25 8.55
C LYS A 300 -7.86 -17.79 7.13
N GLU A 301 -6.96 -17.38 6.26
CA GLU A 301 -6.91 -17.72 4.83
C GLU A 301 -6.13 -19.01 4.59
N GLN A 302 -5.44 -19.57 5.60
CA GLN A 302 -4.49 -20.67 5.51
C GLN A 302 -5.04 -21.85 4.71
N LYS A 303 -6.24 -22.32 5.03
CA LYS A 303 -6.85 -23.47 4.36
C LYS A 303 -7.05 -23.24 2.85
N ALA A 304 -7.45 -22.06 2.46
CA ALA A 304 -7.67 -21.70 1.05
C ALA A 304 -6.32 -21.55 0.32
N VAL A 305 -5.35 -20.89 0.93
CA VAL A 305 -4.01 -20.66 0.38
C VAL A 305 -3.27 -22.00 0.21
N GLU A 306 -3.27 -22.88 1.21
CA GLU A 306 -2.65 -24.22 1.13
C GLU A 306 -3.32 -25.11 0.07
N ALA A 307 -4.66 -25.03 -0.05
CA ALA A 307 -5.39 -25.76 -1.08
C ALA A 307 -5.01 -25.28 -2.49
N GLU A 308 -4.83 -23.97 -2.67
CA GLU A 308 -4.40 -23.39 -3.94
C GLU A 308 -2.91 -23.69 -4.24
N HIS A 309 -2.05 -23.63 -3.23
CA HIS A 309 -0.64 -24.05 -3.35
C HIS A 309 -0.52 -25.51 -3.82
N ALA A 310 -1.39 -26.40 -3.32
CA ALA A 310 -1.40 -27.81 -3.72
C ALA A 310 -1.79 -28.05 -5.19
N LEU A 311 -2.36 -27.05 -5.89
CA LEU A 311 -2.64 -27.11 -7.32
C LEU A 311 -1.37 -26.99 -8.18
N GLY A 312 -0.22 -26.68 -7.56
CA GLY A 312 1.04 -26.46 -8.26
C GLY A 312 0.93 -25.29 -9.25
N LYS A 313 1.35 -25.49 -10.48
CA LYS A 313 1.41 -24.42 -11.52
C LYS A 313 0.07 -23.78 -11.87
N GLU A 314 -1.04 -24.38 -11.50
CA GLU A 314 -2.38 -23.82 -11.69
C GLU A 314 -2.78 -22.85 -10.56
N GLY A 315 -2.06 -22.90 -9.44
CA GLY A 315 -2.30 -22.04 -8.28
C GLY A 315 -1.37 -20.82 -8.24
N ARG A 316 -1.86 -19.71 -7.68
CA ARG A 316 -1.07 -18.47 -7.51
C ARG A 316 0.15 -18.66 -6.59
N PHE A 317 0.08 -19.59 -5.66
CA PHE A 317 1.03 -19.75 -4.56
C PHE A 317 2.01 -20.93 -4.76
N GLU A 318 2.12 -21.46 -5.98
CA GLU A 318 3.00 -22.59 -6.31
C GLU A 318 4.44 -22.43 -5.84
N PRO A 319 5.12 -21.27 -6.03
CA PRO A 319 6.53 -21.14 -5.71
C PRO A 319 6.88 -21.39 -4.24
N GLY A 320 5.95 -21.12 -3.32
CA GLY A 320 6.17 -21.33 -1.89
C GLY A 320 5.21 -20.58 -1.01
N LEU A 321 5.18 -20.94 0.27
CA LEU A 321 4.36 -20.28 1.29
C LEU A 321 5.26 -19.59 2.31
N PRO A 322 5.01 -18.29 2.63
CA PRO A 322 5.72 -17.59 3.69
C PRO A 322 5.30 -18.09 5.07
N LYS A 323 5.96 -17.61 6.12
CA LYS A 323 5.53 -17.89 7.50
C LYS A 323 4.09 -17.41 7.72
N ILE A 324 3.30 -18.17 8.51
CA ILE A 324 1.90 -17.81 8.84
C ILE A 324 1.79 -16.39 9.42
N SER A 325 2.79 -15.94 10.16
CA SER A 325 2.82 -14.61 10.79
C SER A 325 3.12 -13.45 9.82
N ASP A 326 3.37 -13.71 8.53
CA ASP A 326 3.71 -12.67 7.55
C ASP A 326 3.23 -13.04 6.14
N GLY A 327 2.08 -12.52 5.74
CA GLY A 327 1.41 -12.80 4.47
C GLY A 327 1.85 -11.95 3.28
N GLN A 328 2.79 -11.02 3.44
CA GLN A 328 3.14 -10.04 2.39
C GLN A 328 3.52 -10.66 1.04
N GLN A 329 4.29 -11.75 1.06
CA GLN A 329 4.71 -12.43 -0.17
C GLN A 329 3.56 -13.14 -0.90
N LEU A 330 2.46 -13.46 -0.23
CA LEU A 330 1.26 -14.00 -0.89
C LEU A 330 0.60 -12.94 -1.79
N PHE A 331 0.54 -11.70 -1.35
CA PHE A 331 0.06 -10.59 -2.18
C PHE A 331 0.98 -10.35 -3.39
N MET A 332 2.30 -10.47 -3.21
CA MET A 332 3.25 -10.41 -4.33
C MET A 332 3.00 -11.52 -5.35
N LEU A 333 2.82 -12.76 -4.91
CA LEU A 333 2.50 -13.89 -5.78
C LEU A 333 1.15 -13.72 -6.48
N ASN A 334 0.12 -13.21 -5.77
CA ASN A 334 -1.15 -12.86 -6.39
C ASN A 334 -0.96 -11.83 -7.50
N GLY A 335 -0.20 -10.76 -7.24
CA GLY A 335 0.10 -9.74 -8.23
C GLY A 335 0.80 -10.33 -9.47
N ILE A 336 1.84 -11.13 -9.28
CA ILE A 336 2.56 -11.81 -10.37
C ILE A 336 1.62 -12.68 -11.20
N ALA A 337 0.73 -13.44 -10.54
CA ALA A 337 -0.26 -14.26 -11.22
C ALA A 337 -1.26 -13.43 -12.05
N LYS A 338 -1.51 -12.17 -11.66
CA LYS A 338 -2.42 -11.25 -12.35
C LYS A 338 -1.76 -10.32 -13.35
N MET A 339 -0.44 -10.25 -13.42
CA MET A 339 0.27 -9.47 -14.44
C MET A 339 0.06 -10.08 -15.83
N ALA A 340 -0.25 -9.24 -16.82
CA ALA A 340 -0.16 -9.59 -18.24
C ALA A 340 1.29 -9.92 -18.65
N ASP A 341 1.50 -10.49 -19.82
CA ASP A 341 2.85 -10.88 -20.27
C ASP A 341 3.77 -9.66 -20.49
N ASP A 342 3.21 -8.50 -20.72
CA ASP A 342 3.89 -7.20 -20.75
C ASP A 342 3.53 -6.31 -19.57
N GLY A 343 2.97 -6.90 -18.52
CA GLY A 343 2.48 -6.21 -17.32
C GLY A 343 3.61 -5.76 -16.39
N ARG A 344 3.34 -4.70 -15.63
CA ARG A 344 4.23 -4.16 -14.60
C ARG A 344 3.49 -4.01 -13.28
N MET A 345 4.19 -4.21 -12.18
CA MET A 345 3.66 -4.09 -10.83
C MET A 345 4.59 -3.25 -9.95
N ALA A 346 4.02 -2.32 -9.19
CA ALA A 346 4.67 -1.69 -8.05
C ALA A 346 3.93 -2.09 -6.77
N ILE A 347 4.62 -2.72 -5.84
CA ILE A 347 4.06 -3.18 -4.59
C ILE A 347 4.93 -2.75 -3.42
N ILE A 348 4.31 -2.23 -2.36
CA ILE A 348 5.02 -1.83 -1.15
C ILE A 348 5.12 -3.03 -0.21
N GLN A 349 6.30 -3.21 0.38
CA GLN A 349 6.54 -4.23 1.42
C GLN A 349 7.49 -3.66 2.49
N ASN A 350 7.50 -4.27 3.67
CA ASN A 350 8.54 -4.02 4.66
C ASN A 350 9.83 -4.79 4.30
N GLY A 351 10.83 -4.78 5.19
CA GLY A 351 12.11 -5.45 4.93
C GLY A 351 12.08 -6.97 4.97
N SER A 352 11.10 -7.59 5.64
CA SER A 352 11.05 -9.06 5.83
C SER A 352 11.15 -9.86 4.52
N PRO A 353 10.41 -9.53 3.44
CA PRO A 353 10.50 -10.25 2.17
C PRO A 353 11.88 -10.26 1.51
N LEU A 354 12.76 -9.35 1.87
CA LEU A 354 14.11 -9.25 1.31
C LEU A 354 15.03 -10.39 1.79
N PHE A 355 14.90 -10.80 3.04
CA PHE A 355 15.87 -11.72 3.69
C PHE A 355 15.25 -12.84 4.53
N SER A 356 13.95 -12.80 4.82
CA SER A 356 13.33 -13.83 5.66
C SER A 356 13.39 -15.23 5.02
N GLY A 357 13.53 -16.25 5.88
CA GLY A 357 13.57 -17.64 5.46
C GLY A 357 14.94 -18.10 5.00
N ASP A 358 15.27 -19.35 5.33
CA ASP A 358 16.52 -20.03 4.97
C ASP A 358 16.44 -20.65 3.56
N ALA A 359 17.56 -21.11 3.01
CA ALA A 359 17.65 -21.81 1.73
C ALA A 359 16.63 -22.96 1.63
N GLY A 360 15.86 -22.98 0.56
CA GLY A 360 14.79 -23.96 0.32
C GLY A 360 13.53 -23.76 1.17
N SER A 361 13.40 -22.65 1.91
CA SER A 361 12.15 -22.27 2.57
C SER A 361 11.24 -21.48 1.61
N GLY A 362 9.92 -21.45 1.91
CA GLY A 362 8.95 -20.75 1.08
C GLY A 362 9.33 -19.32 0.72
N PRO A 363 9.71 -18.43 1.67
CA PRO A 363 10.14 -17.08 1.33
C PRO A 363 11.36 -17.02 0.39
N SER A 364 12.33 -17.89 0.57
CA SER A 364 13.51 -17.98 -0.31
C SER A 364 13.13 -18.48 -1.70
N GLU A 365 12.24 -19.49 -1.80
CA GLU A 365 11.77 -20.01 -3.10
C GLU A 365 10.92 -18.99 -3.85
N ILE A 366 10.16 -18.12 -3.15
CA ILE A 366 9.44 -17.01 -3.78
C ILE A 366 10.42 -16.01 -4.40
N ARG A 367 11.48 -15.62 -3.68
CA ARG A 367 12.54 -14.75 -4.26
C ARG A 367 13.23 -15.41 -5.45
N ARG A 368 13.55 -16.69 -5.32
CA ARG A 368 14.12 -17.50 -6.40
C ARG A 368 13.24 -17.44 -7.64
N TYR A 369 11.94 -17.72 -7.48
CA TYR A 369 10.97 -17.69 -8.56
C TYR A 369 10.94 -16.35 -9.30
N ILE A 370 10.93 -15.24 -8.57
CA ILE A 370 10.89 -13.88 -9.13
C ILE A 370 12.19 -13.55 -9.89
N LEU A 371 13.35 -13.90 -9.31
CA LEU A 371 14.67 -13.58 -9.86
C LEU A 371 15.03 -14.48 -11.05
N GLU A 372 14.79 -15.79 -10.96
CA GLU A 372 15.09 -16.73 -12.06
C GLU A 372 14.18 -16.53 -13.27
N ASN A 373 12.95 -16.03 -13.09
CA ASN A 373 12.08 -15.62 -14.19
C ASN A 373 12.39 -14.21 -14.72
N ASP A 374 13.38 -13.53 -14.18
CA ASP A 374 13.81 -12.18 -14.59
C ASP A 374 12.70 -11.12 -14.50
N TRP A 375 11.84 -11.18 -13.48
CA TRP A 375 10.73 -10.24 -13.33
C TRP A 375 11.02 -9.08 -12.39
N LEU A 376 11.98 -9.18 -11.48
CA LEU A 376 12.35 -8.09 -10.60
C LEU A 376 13.15 -7.05 -11.38
N GLU A 377 12.58 -5.85 -11.60
CA GLU A 377 13.23 -4.74 -12.28
C GLU A 377 14.02 -3.87 -11.31
N ALA A 378 13.39 -3.47 -10.19
CA ALA A 378 14.05 -2.68 -9.16
C ALA A 378 13.42 -2.86 -7.76
N ILE A 379 14.20 -2.48 -6.74
CA ILE A 379 13.71 -2.25 -5.38
C ILE A 379 14.16 -0.86 -4.96
N VAL A 380 13.21 -0.03 -4.53
CA VAL A 380 13.47 1.32 -4.01
C VAL A 380 13.23 1.30 -2.49
N GLN A 381 14.29 1.50 -1.72
CA GLN A 381 14.19 1.69 -0.27
C GLN A 381 13.76 3.12 0.03
N LEU A 382 12.70 3.29 0.78
CA LEU A 382 12.22 4.58 1.27
C LEU A 382 12.82 4.90 2.63
N SER A 383 12.80 6.18 3.01
CA SER A 383 13.21 6.58 4.36
C SER A 383 12.23 6.03 5.41
N ASN A 384 12.69 5.95 6.66
CA ASN A 384 11.80 5.72 7.79
C ASN A 384 10.74 6.82 7.89
N ASP A 385 9.69 6.59 8.63
CA ASP A 385 8.63 7.55 8.93
C ASP A 385 7.92 8.12 7.68
N GLN A 386 7.80 7.31 6.62
CA GLN A 386 7.07 7.67 5.39
C GLN A 386 5.57 7.38 5.47
N PHE A 387 5.15 6.46 6.33
CA PHE A 387 3.76 6.03 6.47
C PHE A 387 3.15 6.53 7.78
N MET A 388 1.83 6.72 7.80
CA MET A 388 1.13 7.26 8.95
C MET A 388 1.02 6.27 10.11
N ASN A 389 0.97 4.98 9.81
CA ASN A 389 0.75 3.89 10.77
C ASN A 389 2.03 3.12 11.14
N THR A 390 3.17 3.43 10.52
CA THR A 390 4.44 2.77 10.83
C THR A 390 5.64 3.67 10.59
N GLY A 391 6.63 3.58 11.47
CA GLY A 391 7.92 4.27 11.36
C GLY A 391 9.03 3.43 10.74
N ILE A 392 8.76 2.19 10.30
CA ILE A 392 9.79 1.30 9.74
C ILE A 392 10.15 1.67 8.31
N ALA A 393 11.34 1.25 7.87
CA ALA A 393 11.73 1.31 6.47
C ALA A 393 10.81 0.44 5.61
N THR A 394 10.42 0.95 4.46
CA THR A 394 9.59 0.28 3.47
C THR A 394 10.27 0.27 2.11
N TYR A 395 9.84 -0.66 1.27
CA TYR A 395 10.46 -0.92 -0.02
C TYR A 395 9.40 -1.01 -1.09
N ILE A 396 9.60 -0.27 -2.19
CA ILE A 396 8.78 -0.42 -3.40
C ILE A 396 9.47 -1.46 -4.28
N TRP A 397 8.81 -2.60 -4.48
CA TRP A 397 9.23 -3.60 -5.44
C TRP A 397 8.60 -3.30 -6.79
N VAL A 398 9.43 -3.13 -7.81
CA VAL A 398 9.00 -2.92 -9.19
C VAL A 398 9.27 -4.19 -9.99
N LEU A 399 8.19 -4.84 -10.42
CA LEU A 399 8.24 -6.04 -11.24
C LEU A 399 7.80 -5.72 -12.67
N ASN A 400 8.44 -6.38 -13.65
CA ASN A 400 8.18 -6.20 -15.06
C ASN A 400 8.38 -7.53 -15.80
N LYS A 401 7.32 -8.10 -16.36
CA LYS A 401 7.41 -9.35 -17.13
C LYS A 401 8.08 -9.19 -18.49
N ASN A 402 8.20 -7.97 -18.98
CA ASN A 402 8.83 -7.68 -20.28
C ASN A 402 9.87 -6.56 -20.14
N LYS A 403 10.94 -6.84 -19.38
CA LYS A 403 12.03 -5.88 -19.19
C LYS A 403 12.67 -5.46 -20.52
N PRO A 404 13.03 -4.17 -20.66
CA PRO A 404 13.88 -3.70 -21.75
C PRO A 404 15.19 -4.48 -21.83
N LEU A 405 15.74 -4.66 -23.02
CA LEU A 405 16.97 -5.46 -23.24
C LEU A 405 18.13 -5.07 -22.33
N VAL A 406 18.31 -3.78 -22.04
CA VAL A 406 19.39 -3.26 -21.18
C VAL A 406 19.24 -3.67 -19.71
N LYS A 407 18.02 -3.99 -19.28
CA LYS A 407 17.66 -4.38 -17.89
C LYS A 407 17.51 -5.89 -17.71
N ARG A 408 17.53 -6.68 -18.80
CA ARG A 408 17.37 -8.15 -18.72
C ARG A 408 18.51 -8.80 -17.96
N GLY A 409 18.18 -9.76 -17.10
CA GLY A 409 19.12 -10.46 -16.23
C GLY A 409 19.70 -9.59 -15.11
N LYS A 410 19.15 -8.39 -14.90
CA LYS A 410 19.65 -7.42 -13.92
C LYS A 410 18.54 -6.89 -13.02
N VAL A 411 18.92 -6.49 -11.81
CA VAL A 411 18.07 -5.83 -10.82
C VAL A 411 18.74 -4.53 -10.39
N GLN A 412 17.98 -3.46 -10.36
CA GLN A 412 18.43 -2.19 -9.80
C GLN A 412 17.99 -2.06 -8.34
N LEU A 413 18.92 -1.82 -7.45
CA LEU A 413 18.64 -1.43 -6.06
C LEU A 413 18.84 0.08 -5.94
N ILE A 414 17.86 0.78 -5.39
CA ILE A 414 17.91 2.22 -5.16
C ILE A 414 17.72 2.47 -3.67
N ASP A 415 18.75 2.97 -3.02
CA ASP A 415 18.63 3.47 -1.65
C ASP A 415 18.22 4.95 -1.67
N ALA A 416 16.93 5.20 -1.44
CA ALA A 416 16.35 6.53 -1.32
C ALA A 416 16.06 6.91 0.14
N SER A 417 16.72 6.27 1.11
CA SER A 417 16.54 6.54 2.54
C SER A 417 16.90 7.98 2.94
N HIS A 418 17.68 8.68 2.12
CA HIS A 418 18.04 10.10 2.28
C HIS A 418 17.30 11.03 1.31
N CYS A 419 16.37 10.51 0.50
CA CYS A 419 15.64 11.27 -0.52
C CYS A 419 14.24 11.67 -0.04
N PHE A 420 14.18 12.60 0.92
CA PHE A 420 12.95 13.11 1.52
C PHE A 420 13.10 14.53 2.02
N GLU A 421 12.00 15.19 2.29
CA GLU A 421 11.94 16.46 3.03
C GLU A 421 11.14 16.29 4.33
N PRO A 422 11.67 16.78 5.48
CA PRO A 422 10.95 16.68 6.76
C PRO A 422 9.67 17.51 6.75
N ARG A 423 8.59 16.94 7.29
CA ARG A 423 7.31 17.66 7.48
C ARG A 423 7.41 18.65 8.64
N ARG A 424 6.75 19.78 8.51
CA ARG A 424 6.62 20.74 9.62
C ARG A 424 5.76 20.19 10.77
N LYS A 425 4.79 19.33 10.47
CA LYS A 425 3.89 18.69 11.44
C LYS A 425 3.69 17.24 11.03
N SER A 426 3.95 16.32 11.94
CA SER A 426 3.71 14.89 11.73
C SER A 426 2.21 14.58 11.60
N ILE A 427 1.90 13.50 10.88
CA ILE A 427 0.57 12.91 10.81
C ILE A 427 0.76 11.43 11.16
N GLY A 428 0.32 11.02 12.37
CA GLY A 428 0.68 9.72 12.92
C GLY A 428 2.21 9.57 12.97
N TYR A 429 2.73 8.46 12.46
CA TYR A 429 4.17 8.22 12.34
C TYR A 429 4.82 8.96 11.14
N LYS A 430 4.05 9.44 10.16
CA LYS A 430 4.62 10.11 8.98
C LYS A 430 5.24 11.45 9.36
N ARG A 431 6.55 11.54 9.22
CA ARG A 431 7.39 12.73 9.48
C ARG A 431 8.10 13.24 8.24
N ASN A 432 8.14 12.44 7.18
CA ASN A 432 8.88 12.70 5.95
C ASN A 432 7.94 12.71 4.75
N ASP A 433 8.18 13.58 3.78
CA ASP A 433 7.49 13.67 2.52
C ASP A 433 8.42 13.38 1.35
N ILE A 434 7.91 12.67 0.34
CA ILE A 434 8.56 12.57 -0.97
C ILE A 434 8.00 13.68 -1.85
N THR A 435 8.67 14.84 -1.80
CA THR A 435 8.28 15.99 -2.63
C THR A 435 8.48 15.70 -4.12
N ASP A 436 7.95 16.56 -4.99
CA ASP A 436 8.14 16.46 -6.45
C ASP A 436 9.63 16.40 -6.83
N LYS A 437 10.47 17.12 -6.07
CA LYS A 437 11.92 17.10 -6.23
C LYS A 437 12.49 15.72 -5.89
N CYS A 438 12.16 15.17 -4.72
CA CYS A 438 12.59 13.84 -4.30
C CYS A 438 12.14 12.77 -5.30
N ARG A 439 10.86 12.85 -5.72
CA ARG A 439 10.30 11.94 -6.72
C ARG A 439 11.07 11.99 -8.04
N ASN A 440 11.38 13.18 -8.54
CA ASN A 440 12.14 13.34 -9.78
C ASN A 440 13.55 12.75 -9.66
N ILE A 441 14.24 12.91 -8.52
CA ILE A 441 15.56 12.31 -8.26
C ILE A 441 15.46 10.78 -8.35
N ILE A 442 14.51 10.16 -7.65
CA ILE A 442 14.35 8.70 -7.62
C ILE A 442 13.96 8.16 -9.01
N VAL A 443 13.01 8.80 -9.68
CA VAL A 443 12.55 8.38 -11.02
C VAL A 443 13.65 8.55 -12.07
N THR A 444 14.48 9.59 -11.96
CA THR A 444 15.65 9.77 -12.84
C THR A 444 16.67 8.64 -12.61
N ALA A 445 17.00 8.31 -11.35
CA ALA A 445 17.89 7.19 -11.03
C ALA A 445 17.37 5.86 -11.59
N PHE A 446 16.05 5.61 -11.47
CA PHE A 446 15.43 4.41 -12.01
C PHE A 446 15.47 4.35 -13.54
N GLY A 447 15.19 5.49 -14.21
CA GLY A 447 15.15 5.56 -15.67
C GLY A 447 16.54 5.51 -16.33
N GLU A 448 17.54 6.18 -15.75
CA GLU A 448 18.91 6.19 -16.29
C GLU A 448 19.64 4.86 -16.13
N PHE A 449 19.25 4.05 -15.15
CA PHE A 449 19.76 2.69 -14.92
C PHE A 449 21.31 2.62 -14.87
N LYS A 450 21.94 3.44 -14.03
CA LYS A 450 23.40 3.47 -13.86
C LYS A 450 23.83 2.78 -12.57
N ASN A 451 24.98 2.09 -12.64
CA ASN A 451 25.58 1.41 -11.49
C ASN A 451 26.48 2.35 -10.70
N ASP A 452 26.45 2.23 -9.36
CA ASP A 452 27.27 3.00 -8.41
C ASP A 452 27.15 4.53 -8.61
N GLU A 453 25.94 5.02 -8.94
CA GLU A 453 25.66 6.43 -9.20
C GLU A 453 24.82 7.04 -8.07
N ILE A 454 25.16 8.27 -7.70
CA ILE A 454 24.43 9.06 -6.70
C ILE A 454 23.69 10.17 -7.44
N TYR A 455 22.38 10.23 -7.22
CA TYR A 455 21.49 11.27 -7.75
C TYR A 455 21.04 12.14 -6.59
N GLY A 456 21.25 13.44 -6.69
CA GLY A 456 20.90 14.30 -5.57
C GLY A 456 21.07 15.77 -5.85
N ASP A 457 20.90 16.55 -4.79
CA ASP A 457 21.09 18.00 -4.80
C ASP A 457 22.12 18.49 -3.79
N GLU A 458 22.43 19.78 -3.85
CA GLU A 458 23.40 20.44 -2.96
C GLU A 458 22.93 20.50 -1.49
N ASN A 459 21.65 20.19 -1.21
CA ASN A 459 21.07 20.23 0.14
C ASN A 459 21.09 18.87 0.85
N GLY A 460 21.75 17.87 0.27
CA GLY A 460 21.89 16.54 0.87
C GLY A 460 20.68 15.62 0.68
N ILE A 461 19.74 15.98 -0.21
CA ILE A 461 18.65 15.10 -0.64
C ILE A 461 19.17 14.27 -1.80
N TYR A 462 19.33 12.97 -1.61
CA TYR A 462 19.90 12.07 -2.62
C TYR A 462 19.39 10.64 -2.52
N CYS A 463 19.56 9.90 -3.61
CA CYS A 463 19.48 8.44 -3.63
C CYS A 463 20.72 7.84 -4.30
N GLU A 464 21.03 6.59 -4.00
CA GLU A 464 22.14 5.83 -4.56
C GLU A 464 21.58 4.63 -5.35
N SER A 465 22.09 4.43 -6.57
CA SER A 465 21.69 3.35 -7.46
C SER A 465 22.81 2.34 -7.65
N LYS A 466 22.50 1.05 -7.49
CA LYS A 466 23.42 -0.07 -7.79
C LYS A 466 22.71 -1.12 -8.62
N ILE A 467 23.46 -1.75 -9.53
CA ILE A 467 22.93 -2.78 -10.44
C ILE A 467 23.61 -4.11 -10.16
N PHE A 468 22.81 -5.15 -10.04
CA PHE A 468 23.22 -6.52 -9.78
C PHE A 468 22.68 -7.46 -10.84
N GLY A 469 23.35 -8.58 -11.09
CA GLY A 469 22.76 -9.70 -11.81
C GLY A 469 21.73 -10.44 -10.96
N ASN A 470 20.73 -11.07 -11.59
CA ASN A 470 19.70 -11.81 -10.86
C ASN A 470 20.30 -12.89 -9.93
N PHE A 471 21.40 -13.52 -10.36
CA PHE A 471 22.07 -14.60 -9.62
C PHE A 471 23.02 -14.11 -8.52
N ASP A 472 23.33 -12.81 -8.46
CA ASP A 472 24.17 -12.24 -7.39
C ASP A 472 23.46 -12.29 -6.02
N PHE A 473 22.16 -12.49 -6.01
CA PHE A 473 21.32 -12.68 -4.82
C PHE A 473 21.17 -14.14 -4.40
N GLY A 474 21.66 -15.07 -5.23
CA GLY A 474 21.58 -16.48 -4.98
C GLY A 474 22.81 -17.03 -4.27
N TYR A 475 22.61 -18.05 -3.44
CA TYR A 475 23.68 -18.77 -2.76
C TYR A 475 23.36 -20.26 -2.63
N GLN A 476 24.40 -21.05 -2.49
CA GLN A 476 24.33 -22.45 -2.14
C GLN A 476 24.68 -22.60 -0.66
N LYS A 477 23.71 -22.96 0.15
CA LYS A 477 23.95 -23.30 1.56
C LYS A 477 24.48 -24.72 1.64
N ILE A 478 25.78 -24.83 1.90
CA ILE A 478 26.44 -26.09 2.12
C ILE A 478 26.44 -26.45 3.60
N VAL A 479 26.41 -27.76 3.90
CA VAL A 479 26.58 -28.27 5.25
C VAL A 479 28.00 -28.80 5.39
N VAL A 480 28.74 -28.24 6.33
CA VAL A 480 30.11 -28.61 6.68
C VAL A 480 30.05 -29.59 7.85
N GLU A 481 30.49 -30.80 7.61
CA GLU A 481 30.60 -31.82 8.61
C GLU A 481 32.06 -31.97 9.06
N GLN A 482 32.29 -32.22 10.34
CA GLN A 482 33.60 -32.53 10.90
C GLN A 482 33.58 -33.91 11.54
N PRO A 483 34.76 -34.65 11.58
CA PRO A 483 34.81 -36.01 12.08
C PRO A 483 34.71 -36.07 13.60
N GLN A 484 33.96 -37.02 14.09
CA GLN A 484 33.99 -37.41 15.49
C GLN A 484 35.35 -38.08 15.81
N LYS A 485 35.97 -37.72 16.94
CA LYS A 485 37.24 -38.25 17.42
C LYS A 485 37.04 -39.05 18.71
N ASP A 486 37.86 -40.10 18.88
CA ASP A 486 37.91 -40.85 20.11
C ASP A 486 38.72 -40.10 21.20
N GLU A 487 38.87 -40.74 22.37
CA GLU A 487 39.63 -40.19 23.51
C GLU A 487 41.12 -39.95 23.20
N ASN A 488 41.65 -40.56 22.14
CA ASN A 488 43.03 -40.42 21.68
C ASN A 488 43.16 -39.41 20.52
N GLY A 489 42.06 -38.74 20.12
CA GLY A 489 42.02 -37.77 19.02
C GLY A 489 41.99 -38.45 17.63
N GLN A 490 41.78 -39.76 17.52
CA GLN A 490 41.69 -40.45 16.24
C GLN A 490 40.26 -40.37 15.67
N ILE A 491 40.15 -40.22 14.33
CA ILE A 491 38.89 -40.15 13.63
C ILE A 491 38.15 -41.50 13.74
N ILE A 492 36.92 -41.44 14.20
CA ILE A 492 36.04 -42.62 14.27
C ILE A 492 35.50 -42.94 12.87
N LEU A 493 35.78 -44.15 12.39
CA LEU A 493 35.30 -44.60 11.09
C LEU A 493 34.15 -45.62 11.24
N LYS A 494 33.11 -45.48 10.41
CA LYS A 494 32.02 -46.46 10.26
C LYS A 494 31.91 -46.84 8.79
N LYS A 495 32.12 -48.13 8.50
CA LYS A 495 32.18 -48.66 7.11
C LYS A 495 33.21 -47.94 6.23
N GLY A 496 34.35 -47.55 6.80
CA GLY A 496 35.46 -46.88 6.09
C GLY A 496 35.24 -45.40 5.81
N LYS A 497 34.15 -44.78 6.34
CA LYS A 497 33.88 -43.32 6.21
C LYS A 497 33.90 -42.65 7.58
N PRO A 498 34.39 -41.42 7.70
CA PRO A 498 34.33 -40.66 8.94
C PRO A 498 32.90 -40.52 9.46
N VAL A 499 32.73 -40.63 10.78
CA VAL A 499 31.46 -40.38 11.45
C VAL A 499 31.38 -38.86 11.72
N ALA A 500 30.31 -38.23 11.30
CA ALA A 500 30.11 -36.81 11.54
C ALA A 500 29.84 -36.53 13.03
N ASP A 501 30.53 -35.53 13.57
CA ASP A 501 30.21 -34.95 14.86
C ASP A 501 29.13 -33.87 14.68
N THR A 502 27.91 -34.15 15.10
CA THR A 502 26.78 -33.23 14.94
C THR A 502 26.91 -31.96 15.77
N SER A 503 27.78 -31.96 16.79
CA SER A 503 28.04 -30.77 17.60
C SER A 503 28.97 -29.75 16.92
N LEU A 504 29.79 -30.24 15.96
CA LEU A 504 30.72 -29.44 15.16
C LEU A 504 30.20 -29.13 13.76
N ARG A 505 28.96 -29.56 13.47
CA ARG A 505 28.31 -29.26 12.18
C ARG A 505 28.09 -27.75 12.03
N ASP A 506 28.47 -27.21 10.87
CA ASP A 506 28.29 -25.83 10.51
C ASP A 506 27.71 -25.68 9.10
N THR A 507 27.37 -24.46 8.71
CA THR A 507 26.86 -24.19 7.37
C THR A 507 27.51 -22.93 6.80
N GLU A 508 27.79 -22.97 5.48
CA GLU A 508 28.32 -21.82 4.73
C GLU A 508 27.41 -21.46 3.57
N ASN A 509 27.33 -20.18 3.25
CA ASN A 509 26.58 -19.67 2.11
C ASN A 509 27.54 -19.29 0.99
N VAL A 510 27.69 -20.17 0.02
CA VAL A 510 28.55 -19.98 -1.15
C VAL A 510 27.76 -19.25 -2.25
N PRO A 511 28.23 -18.09 -2.77
CA PRO A 511 27.58 -17.41 -3.89
C PRO A 511 27.35 -18.35 -5.09
N LEU A 512 26.21 -18.20 -5.81
CA LEU A 512 25.90 -19.08 -6.96
C LEU A 512 26.89 -18.96 -8.12
N ASN A 513 27.60 -17.83 -8.22
CA ASN A 513 28.61 -17.57 -9.23
C ASN A 513 30.02 -18.08 -8.85
N GLU A 514 30.16 -18.81 -7.71
CA GLU A 514 31.41 -19.37 -7.24
C GLU A 514 31.34 -20.91 -7.16
N ASP A 515 32.46 -21.59 -7.49
CA ASP A 515 32.54 -23.06 -7.31
C ASP A 515 32.60 -23.43 -5.82
N ILE A 516 31.77 -24.37 -5.43
CA ILE A 516 31.66 -24.83 -4.02
C ILE A 516 32.98 -25.34 -3.48
N ASN A 517 33.75 -26.09 -4.29
CA ASN A 517 34.98 -26.69 -3.81
C ASN A 517 36.08 -25.63 -3.67
N ASP A 518 36.17 -24.70 -4.61
CA ASP A 518 37.12 -23.58 -4.53
C ASP A 518 36.85 -22.72 -3.29
N TYR A 519 35.58 -22.42 -3.02
CA TYR A 519 35.18 -21.71 -1.79
C TYR A 519 35.56 -22.52 -0.54
N PHE A 520 35.23 -23.80 -0.52
CA PHE A 520 35.46 -24.68 0.62
C PHE A 520 36.94 -24.81 0.96
N GLU A 521 37.81 -24.96 -0.04
CA GLU A 521 39.27 -25.05 0.16
C GLU A 521 39.87 -23.71 0.65
N ARG A 522 39.29 -22.58 0.21
CA ARG A 522 39.78 -21.24 0.59
C ARG A 522 39.30 -20.79 1.97
N GLU A 523 38.01 -20.99 2.26
CA GLU A 523 37.36 -20.40 3.44
C GLU A 523 37.18 -21.36 4.61
N VAL A 524 37.02 -22.68 4.35
CA VAL A 524 36.68 -23.66 5.39
C VAL A 524 37.91 -24.47 5.79
N LYS A 525 38.66 -25.02 4.83
CA LYS A 525 39.80 -25.89 5.08
C LYS A 525 40.92 -25.31 5.95
N PRO A 526 41.25 -24.03 5.87
CA PRO A 526 42.27 -23.43 6.75
C PRO A 526 41.92 -23.52 8.25
N TYR A 527 40.63 -23.54 8.58
CA TYR A 527 40.12 -23.59 9.96
C TYR A 527 39.68 -24.98 10.38
N ALA A 528 39.23 -25.79 9.42
CA ALA A 528 38.74 -27.15 9.65
C ALA A 528 39.33 -28.13 8.59
N PRO A 529 40.63 -28.50 8.67
CA PRO A 529 41.31 -29.29 7.63
C PRO A 529 40.68 -30.65 7.36
N GLU A 530 40.03 -31.25 8.35
CA GLU A 530 39.40 -32.59 8.27
C GLU A 530 37.92 -32.54 7.88
N ALA A 531 37.35 -31.34 7.70
CA ALA A 531 35.95 -31.15 7.33
C ALA A 531 35.67 -31.63 5.90
N TRP A 532 34.40 -31.97 5.65
CA TRP A 532 33.88 -32.26 4.31
C TRP A 532 32.48 -31.71 4.12
N ILE A 533 32.06 -31.58 2.85
CA ILE A 533 30.74 -31.12 2.47
C ILE A 533 29.77 -32.32 2.42
N ASP A 534 28.61 -32.20 3.06
CA ASP A 534 27.51 -33.14 2.83
C ASP A 534 26.67 -32.64 1.62
N ALA A 535 27.01 -33.12 0.43
CA ALA A 535 26.37 -32.74 -0.81
C ALA A 535 24.85 -32.99 -0.84
N ASN A 536 24.37 -33.99 -0.05
CA ASN A 536 22.92 -34.29 0.01
C ASN A 536 22.12 -33.24 0.78
N LYS A 537 22.77 -32.36 1.53
CA LYS A 537 22.16 -31.33 2.35
C LYS A 537 22.33 -29.91 1.75
N THR A 538 23.04 -29.81 0.62
CA THR A 538 23.18 -28.53 -0.08
C THR A 538 21.85 -28.05 -0.61
N LYS A 539 21.50 -26.76 -0.34
CA LYS A 539 20.26 -26.13 -0.77
C LYS A 539 20.56 -24.79 -1.43
N ILE A 540 19.77 -24.44 -2.44
CA ILE A 540 19.83 -23.11 -3.05
C ILE A 540 18.94 -22.18 -2.23
N GLY A 541 19.43 -20.95 -1.99
CA GLY A 541 18.71 -19.87 -1.35
C GLY A 541 18.88 -18.56 -2.11
N TYR A 542 17.96 -17.63 -1.89
CA TYR A 542 18.02 -16.28 -2.42
C TYR A 542 17.75 -15.26 -1.32
N GLU A 543 18.56 -14.22 -1.27
CA GLU A 543 18.47 -13.13 -0.30
C GLU A 543 18.88 -11.81 -0.97
N ILE A 544 18.20 -10.69 -0.64
CA ILE A 544 18.49 -9.36 -1.17
C ILE A 544 18.93 -8.47 -0.02
N PRO A 545 20.22 -8.49 0.37
CA PRO A 545 20.70 -7.81 1.57
C PRO A 545 20.95 -6.31 1.30
N MET A 546 19.88 -5.51 1.15
CA MET A 546 19.94 -4.06 0.89
C MET A 546 20.93 -3.34 1.80
N THR A 547 20.85 -3.56 3.11
CA THR A 547 21.74 -2.92 4.08
C THR A 547 23.21 -3.22 3.81
N ARG A 548 23.54 -4.46 3.43
CA ARG A 548 24.93 -4.86 3.13
C ARG A 548 25.49 -4.12 1.91
N TYR A 549 24.67 -3.93 0.88
CA TYR A 549 25.13 -3.31 -0.38
C TYR A 549 25.31 -1.80 -0.27
N PHE A 550 24.54 -1.13 0.59
CA PHE A 550 24.60 0.32 0.79
C PHE A 550 25.30 0.72 2.10
N TYR A 551 25.80 -0.27 2.86
CA TYR A 551 26.53 0.03 4.09
C TYR A 551 27.83 0.76 3.81
N LYS A 552 27.97 1.95 4.42
CA LYS A 552 29.22 2.73 4.42
C LYS A 552 29.79 2.71 5.82
N TYR A 553 30.96 2.08 5.98
CA TYR A 553 31.64 2.08 7.27
C TYR A 553 32.06 3.51 7.64
N THR A 554 31.48 4.01 8.71
CA THR A 554 31.90 5.27 9.30
C THR A 554 32.80 4.94 10.49
N PRO A 555 34.12 5.28 10.45
CA PRO A 555 35.01 5.05 11.58
C PRO A 555 34.44 5.73 12.84
N LEU A 556 34.48 5.01 13.95
CA LEU A 556 34.12 5.62 15.22
C LEU A 556 35.06 6.78 15.52
N ARG A 557 34.53 7.92 15.92
CA ARG A 557 35.32 9.06 16.35
C ARG A 557 36.20 8.67 17.54
N PRO A 558 37.45 9.12 17.59
CA PRO A 558 38.33 8.86 18.72
C PRO A 558 37.66 9.28 20.03
N ALA A 559 37.72 8.41 21.04
CA ALA A 559 37.08 8.70 22.34
C ALA A 559 37.58 10.03 22.97
N ALA A 560 38.84 10.39 22.71
CA ALA A 560 39.43 11.66 23.18
C ALA A 560 38.74 12.90 22.55
N GLU A 561 38.34 12.81 21.28
CA GLU A 561 37.63 13.89 20.59
C GLU A 561 36.20 14.05 21.14
N VAL A 562 35.48 12.94 21.31
CA VAL A 562 34.12 12.94 21.88
C VAL A 562 34.14 13.48 23.32
N LEU A 563 35.11 13.05 24.13
CA LEU A 563 35.31 13.56 25.50
C LEU A 563 35.64 15.07 25.54
N SER A 564 36.39 15.55 24.55
CA SER A 564 36.71 16.99 24.44
C SER A 564 35.43 17.80 24.16
N GLU A 565 34.58 17.34 23.23
CA GLU A 565 33.31 18.00 22.95
C GLU A 565 32.34 17.98 24.15
N ILE A 566 32.23 16.85 24.83
CA ILE A 566 31.41 16.75 26.05
C ILE A 566 31.87 17.79 27.07
N ARG A 567 33.16 17.92 27.31
CA ARG A 567 33.71 18.93 28.23
C ARG A 567 33.43 20.37 27.79
N MET A 568 33.48 20.65 26.49
CA MET A 568 33.13 21.97 25.97
C MET A 568 31.67 22.29 26.25
N ILE A 569 30.76 21.37 25.93
CA ILE A 569 29.32 21.52 26.17
C ILE A 569 29.01 21.64 27.66
N GLU A 570 29.68 20.87 28.53
CA GLU A 570 29.54 21.00 29.99
C GLU A 570 29.99 22.38 30.51
N ASN A 571 31.04 22.96 29.95
CA ASN A 571 31.49 24.30 30.33
C ASN A 571 30.51 25.37 29.84
N GLU A 572 30.07 25.30 28.58
CA GLU A 572 29.03 26.21 28.03
C GLU A 572 27.75 26.18 28.86
N LEU A 573 27.34 24.98 29.29
CA LEU A 573 26.16 24.80 30.14
C LEU A 573 26.35 25.42 31.54
N LYS A 574 27.55 25.28 32.13
CA LYS A 574 27.88 25.90 33.40
C LYS A 574 27.88 27.42 33.30
N ASP A 575 28.47 27.96 32.25
CA ASP A 575 28.52 29.41 32.02
C ASP A 575 27.10 29.98 31.82
N ALA A 576 26.25 29.32 31.00
CA ALA A 576 24.88 29.72 30.80
C ALA A 576 24.01 29.63 32.07
N LEU A 577 24.24 28.61 32.91
CA LEU A 577 23.58 28.49 34.22
C LEU A 577 24.03 29.56 35.19
N SER A 578 25.33 29.92 35.21
CA SER A 578 25.86 31.01 36.04
C SER A 578 25.27 32.36 35.64
N GLU A 579 25.17 32.66 34.33
CA GLU A 579 24.54 33.88 33.84
C GLU A 579 23.03 33.97 34.26
N LEU A 580 22.33 32.83 34.28
CA LEU A 580 20.91 32.74 34.68
C LEU A 580 20.72 32.91 36.21
N LEU A 581 21.72 32.55 37.02
CA LEU A 581 21.63 32.60 38.47
C LEU A 581 22.17 33.91 39.06
N ASP A 582 23.04 34.62 38.31
CA ASP A 582 23.64 35.89 38.71
C ASP A 582 22.91 37.12 38.17
N GLY A 583 21.87 36.94 37.31
CA GLY A 583 20.96 37.97 36.80
C GLY A 583 19.60 37.93 37.47
#